data_995b4ce71d2249a405b542129f7bb684
#
_entry.id   995b4ce71d2249a405b542129f7bb684
#
_cell.length_a   1.000
_cell.length_b   1.000
_cell.length_c   1.000
_cell.angle_alpha   90.00
_cell.angle_beta   90.00
_cell.angle_gamma   90.00
#
_symmetry.space_group_name_H-M   'P 1'
#
loop_
_entity.id
_entity.type
_entity.pdbx_description
1 polymer ?
#
loop_
_entity_poly.entity_id
_entity_poly.type
_entity_poly.pdbx_seq_one_letter_code
_entity_poly.pdbx_strand_id
1 'polypeptide(L)'
;MSDFSKTKLQFHLPKGMIYLDGNSLGPLPKKAQERIQHTLNKEWGEMLVTGWNKAGWMEQPNKVGDRIAKLIGATSNTVTVGDTLSIKVFQALASATNYQKHRKVLLTDSSNFPSDIYAAQGLVNMLQDDHQVKIVSTDDLIDNINENVAAVFFTEVDYKTGRRYDAKKIIKAAKQNGSLVILDLAHSAGAIDTNLTELEVDLAVGCTYKYLNGGPGSPAFIYVNPNLINSLDPCLSGWLGHENPFDFSLKYDPAYGIDRMRVGTPPVIAMAALEASLDIWETVNITDVRETSIQLTDQFIKGVEQKCPMLQLITPRLPENRGSQVSFSFEHGYAAMQACIERGVIGDFRAPDVMRFGFTPLFIDSQDVERAIETLAEIMSKDLWNDPKFQKRNKVT
;
A
#
# COMPACT_ATOMS: atom_id res chain seq x y z
N MET A 1 -13.69 11.90 18.90
CA MET A 1 -12.97 10.71 18.38
C MET A 1 -14.03 9.70 17.99
N SER A 2 -14.04 9.25 16.76
CA SER A 2 -14.96 8.20 16.31
C SER A 2 -14.68 6.90 17.08
N ASP A 3 -15.72 6.15 17.45
CA ASP A 3 -15.58 4.92 18.23
C ASP A 3 -15.36 3.71 17.31
N PHE A 4 -14.16 3.17 17.32
CA PHE A 4 -13.78 1.98 16.58
C PHE A 4 -13.76 0.70 17.43
N SER A 5 -14.35 0.69 18.62
CA SER A 5 -14.40 -0.48 19.51
C SER A 5 -15.03 -1.71 18.82
N LYS A 6 -16.06 -1.48 18.01
CA LYS A 6 -16.74 -2.55 17.24
C LYS A 6 -15.87 -3.12 16.14
N THR A 7 -15.06 -2.30 15.47
CA THR A 7 -14.14 -2.78 14.42
C THR A 7 -12.99 -3.56 15.04
N LYS A 8 -12.42 -3.11 16.16
CA LYS A 8 -11.37 -3.83 16.91
C LYS A 8 -11.77 -5.27 17.24
N LEU A 9 -13.04 -5.50 17.61
CA LEU A 9 -13.57 -6.83 17.89
C LEU A 9 -13.66 -7.74 16.67
N GLN A 10 -13.57 -7.20 15.45
CA GLN A 10 -13.61 -7.97 14.21
C GLN A 10 -12.26 -8.56 13.83
N PHE A 11 -11.16 -8.15 14.48
CA PHE A 11 -9.83 -8.69 14.24
C PHE A 11 -9.43 -9.76 15.25
N HIS A 12 -8.59 -10.69 14.81
CA HIS A 12 -7.92 -11.65 15.68
C HIS A 12 -6.58 -11.04 16.13
N LEU A 13 -6.55 -10.56 17.36
CA LEU A 13 -5.34 -10.05 17.99
C LEU A 13 -5.02 -10.94 19.21
N PRO A 14 -3.79 -11.48 19.33
CA PRO A 14 -3.41 -12.25 20.50
C PRO A 14 -3.56 -11.43 21.79
N LYS A 15 -4.02 -12.07 22.86
CA LYS A 15 -4.25 -11.40 24.16
C LYS A 15 -2.96 -10.76 24.66
N GLY A 16 -3.04 -9.49 25.05
CA GLY A 16 -1.92 -8.72 25.59
C GLY A 16 -1.01 -8.09 24.52
N MET A 17 -1.20 -8.41 23.25
CA MET A 17 -0.41 -7.82 22.15
C MET A 17 -0.98 -6.45 21.74
N ILE A 18 -0.07 -5.52 21.48
CA ILE A 18 -0.34 -4.22 20.86
C ILE A 18 0.32 -4.25 19.48
N TYR A 19 -0.49 -4.26 18.42
CA TYR A 19 -0.01 -4.46 17.07
C TYR A 19 0.11 -3.12 16.34
N LEU A 20 1.32 -2.55 16.32
CA LEU A 20 1.66 -1.29 15.66
C LEU A 20 2.45 -1.54 14.35
N ASP A 21 2.05 -2.56 13.57
CA ASP A 21 2.72 -2.92 12.32
C ASP A 21 1.75 -3.12 11.14
N GLY A 22 0.59 -2.47 11.19
CA GLY A 22 -0.38 -2.48 10.09
C GLY A 22 0.15 -1.85 8.78
N ASN A 23 1.21 -1.07 8.87
CA ASN A 23 1.95 -0.53 7.73
C ASN A 23 2.85 -1.58 7.02
N SER A 24 3.07 -2.75 7.61
CA SER A 24 3.78 -3.88 7.00
C SER A 24 2.82 -5.02 6.65
N LEU A 25 1.97 -5.43 7.59
CA LEU A 25 0.95 -6.46 7.41
C LEU A 25 -0.26 -6.15 8.29
N GLY A 26 -1.46 -6.14 7.73
CA GLY A 26 -2.69 -6.02 8.51
C GLY A 26 -2.99 -7.31 9.32
N PRO A 27 -3.60 -7.19 10.51
CA PRO A 27 -4.01 -8.35 11.31
C PRO A 27 -5.18 -9.11 10.66
N LEU A 28 -5.36 -10.36 11.06
CA LEU A 28 -6.39 -11.26 10.51
C LEU A 28 -7.82 -10.77 10.87
N PRO A 29 -8.66 -10.41 9.88
CA PRO A 29 -10.09 -10.24 10.09
C PRO A 29 -10.74 -11.59 10.44
N LYS A 30 -11.56 -11.66 11.48
CA LYS A 30 -12.17 -12.94 11.92
C LYS A 30 -13.02 -13.60 10.82
N LYS A 31 -13.77 -12.80 10.05
CA LYS A 31 -14.57 -13.30 8.92
C LYS A 31 -13.74 -13.84 7.77
N ALA A 32 -12.45 -13.47 7.65
CA ALA A 32 -11.59 -13.98 6.58
C ALA A 32 -11.43 -15.51 6.64
N GLN A 33 -11.34 -16.08 7.83
CA GLN A 33 -11.25 -17.52 8.01
C GLN A 33 -12.51 -18.24 7.47
N GLU A 34 -13.69 -17.74 7.82
CA GLU A 34 -14.97 -18.30 7.35
C GLU A 34 -15.13 -18.17 5.84
N ARG A 35 -14.76 -17.00 5.29
CA ARG A 35 -14.86 -16.73 3.84
C ARG A 35 -13.91 -17.61 3.04
N ILE A 36 -12.67 -17.81 3.50
CA ILE A 36 -11.70 -18.73 2.89
C ILE A 36 -12.22 -20.18 2.95
N GLN A 37 -12.71 -20.63 4.10
CA GLN A 37 -13.28 -21.96 4.24
C GLN A 37 -14.48 -22.20 3.31
N HIS A 38 -15.35 -21.19 3.16
CA HIS A 38 -16.46 -21.26 2.22
C HIS A 38 -15.94 -21.43 0.77
N THR A 39 -14.96 -20.61 0.37
CA THR A 39 -14.33 -20.72 -0.95
C THR A 39 -13.73 -22.10 -1.18
N LEU A 40 -13.00 -22.67 -0.20
CA LEU A 40 -12.40 -23.99 -0.32
C LEU A 40 -13.45 -25.10 -0.41
N ASN A 41 -14.43 -25.10 0.50
CA ASN A 41 -15.33 -26.24 0.65
C ASN A 41 -16.50 -26.18 -0.34
N LYS A 42 -17.11 -25.00 -0.54
CA LYS A 42 -18.31 -24.84 -1.36
C LYS A 42 -17.98 -24.45 -2.79
N GLU A 43 -17.23 -23.34 -2.96
CA GLU A 43 -17.01 -22.81 -4.30
C GLU A 43 -16.05 -23.71 -5.10
N TRP A 44 -14.90 -24.08 -4.51
CA TRP A 44 -13.96 -24.97 -5.16
C TRP A 44 -14.33 -26.44 -4.99
N GLY A 45 -14.58 -26.90 -3.75
CA GLY A 45 -14.80 -28.30 -3.45
C GLY A 45 -16.07 -28.90 -4.07
N GLU A 46 -17.18 -28.14 -4.08
CA GLU A 46 -18.46 -28.62 -4.63
C GLU A 46 -18.76 -28.13 -6.04
N MET A 47 -18.44 -26.84 -6.36
CA MET A 47 -18.75 -26.28 -7.66
C MET A 47 -17.71 -26.61 -8.74
N LEU A 48 -16.45 -26.92 -8.33
CA LEU A 48 -15.34 -27.20 -9.26
C LEU A 48 -15.21 -26.07 -10.32
N VAL A 49 -15.05 -26.43 -11.60
CA VAL A 49 -14.95 -25.45 -12.70
C VAL A 49 -16.19 -24.56 -12.85
N THR A 50 -17.37 -25.02 -12.39
CA THR A 50 -18.59 -24.21 -12.48
C THR A 50 -18.57 -23.01 -11.51
N GLY A 51 -17.65 -22.98 -10.56
CA GLY A 51 -17.39 -21.85 -9.67
C GLY A 51 -17.09 -20.54 -10.39
N TRP A 52 -16.50 -20.61 -11.59
CA TRP A 52 -16.26 -19.42 -12.41
C TRP A 52 -17.52 -18.57 -12.58
N ASN A 53 -18.64 -19.19 -12.89
CA ASN A 53 -19.91 -18.51 -13.08
C ASN A 53 -20.74 -18.46 -11.78
N LYS A 54 -20.85 -19.60 -11.06
CA LYS A 54 -21.76 -19.70 -9.90
C LYS A 54 -21.26 -18.95 -8.68
N ALA A 55 -19.95 -18.89 -8.45
CA ALA A 55 -19.33 -18.13 -7.36
C ALA A 55 -18.85 -16.73 -7.81
N GLY A 56 -18.94 -16.42 -9.12
CA GLY A 56 -18.60 -15.10 -9.66
C GLY A 56 -17.09 -14.77 -9.66
N TRP A 57 -16.22 -15.80 -9.83
CA TRP A 57 -14.77 -15.59 -9.84
C TRP A 57 -14.28 -14.73 -11.01
N MET A 58 -15.04 -14.70 -12.12
CA MET A 58 -14.72 -13.84 -13.28
C MET A 58 -14.79 -12.36 -12.92
N GLU A 59 -15.83 -11.95 -12.21
CA GLU A 59 -16.11 -10.56 -11.85
C GLU A 59 -15.43 -10.13 -10.55
N GLN A 60 -14.94 -11.08 -9.74
CA GLN A 60 -14.38 -10.83 -8.41
C GLN A 60 -13.29 -9.75 -8.42
N PRO A 61 -12.30 -9.72 -9.35
CA PRO A 61 -11.27 -8.69 -9.40
C PRO A 61 -11.80 -7.26 -9.50
N ASN A 62 -12.84 -7.05 -10.31
CA ASN A 62 -13.44 -5.73 -10.51
C ASN A 62 -14.40 -5.36 -9.40
N LYS A 63 -15.20 -6.32 -8.88
CA LYS A 63 -16.05 -6.09 -7.69
C LYS A 63 -15.24 -5.69 -6.47
N VAL A 64 -14.13 -6.35 -6.23
CA VAL A 64 -13.16 -5.99 -5.17
C VAL A 64 -12.51 -4.65 -5.50
N GLY A 65 -12.15 -4.43 -6.75
CA GLY A 65 -11.62 -3.15 -7.24
C GLY A 65 -12.56 -1.97 -6.98
N ASP A 66 -13.86 -2.12 -7.23
CA ASP A 66 -14.86 -1.07 -6.98
C ASP A 66 -15.01 -0.73 -5.47
N ARG A 67 -14.83 -1.71 -4.59
CA ARG A 67 -14.80 -1.47 -3.14
C ARG A 67 -13.55 -0.69 -2.73
N ILE A 68 -12.39 -0.99 -3.32
CA ILE A 68 -11.16 -0.24 -3.11
C ILE A 68 -11.28 1.16 -3.71
N ALA A 69 -11.88 1.30 -4.89
CA ALA A 69 -12.11 2.59 -5.56
C ALA A 69 -12.79 3.61 -4.62
N LYS A 70 -13.80 3.18 -3.86
CA LYS A 70 -14.47 4.03 -2.86
C LYS A 70 -13.51 4.56 -1.79
N LEU A 71 -12.55 3.74 -1.35
CA LEU A 71 -11.60 4.10 -0.28
C LEU A 71 -10.49 5.05 -0.75
N ILE A 72 -10.22 5.08 -2.07
CA ILE A 72 -9.17 5.92 -2.66
C ILE A 72 -9.77 7.08 -3.49
N GLY A 73 -11.07 7.35 -3.35
CA GLY A 73 -11.75 8.44 -4.06
C GLY A 73 -11.72 8.31 -5.58
N ALA A 74 -11.82 7.07 -6.08
CA ALA A 74 -11.91 6.77 -7.50
C ALA A 74 -13.35 6.37 -7.89
N THR A 75 -13.69 6.50 -9.16
CA THR A 75 -14.99 6.08 -9.70
C THR A 75 -15.03 4.57 -9.90
N SER A 76 -16.22 3.98 -9.88
CA SER A 76 -16.41 2.56 -10.20
C SER A 76 -15.90 2.21 -11.61
N ASN A 77 -15.49 0.96 -11.79
CA ASN A 77 -14.92 0.44 -13.03
C ASN A 77 -13.58 1.10 -13.46
N THR A 78 -12.81 1.63 -12.51
CA THR A 78 -11.48 2.20 -12.76
C THR A 78 -10.37 1.49 -12.00
N VAL A 79 -10.71 0.52 -11.16
CA VAL A 79 -9.78 -0.28 -10.35
C VAL A 79 -10.00 -1.76 -10.60
N THR A 80 -8.93 -2.50 -10.80
CA THR A 80 -8.96 -3.98 -10.81
C THR A 80 -7.88 -4.55 -9.89
N VAL A 81 -8.14 -5.76 -9.38
CA VAL A 81 -7.27 -6.42 -8.39
C VAL A 81 -6.68 -7.68 -8.98
N GLY A 82 -5.39 -7.89 -8.79
CA GLY A 82 -4.69 -9.09 -9.23
C GLY A 82 -3.17 -8.92 -9.13
N ASP A 83 -2.45 -10.03 -9.21
CA ASP A 83 -0.99 -10.07 -9.17
C ASP A 83 -0.37 -9.46 -7.89
N THR A 84 0.93 -9.19 -7.92
CA THR A 84 1.64 -8.49 -6.84
C THR A 84 1.80 -7.01 -7.16
N LEU A 85 2.11 -6.20 -6.13
CA LEU A 85 2.38 -4.77 -6.33
C LEU A 85 3.51 -4.53 -7.34
N SER A 86 4.60 -5.29 -7.29
CA SER A 86 5.71 -5.16 -8.25
C SER A 86 5.27 -5.37 -9.71
N ILE A 87 4.35 -6.31 -9.94
CA ILE A 87 3.75 -6.53 -11.27
C ILE A 87 2.87 -5.34 -11.68
N LYS A 88 2.07 -4.80 -10.75
CA LYS A 88 1.22 -3.62 -11.05
C LYS A 88 2.04 -2.36 -11.28
N VAL A 89 3.13 -2.16 -10.55
CA VAL A 89 4.11 -1.08 -10.79
C VAL A 89 4.72 -1.22 -12.19
N PHE A 90 5.22 -2.42 -12.53
CA PHE A 90 5.76 -2.68 -13.87
C PHE A 90 4.72 -2.42 -14.96
N GLN A 91 3.50 -2.90 -14.78
CA GLN A 91 2.38 -2.72 -15.73
C GLN A 91 2.07 -1.23 -15.93
N ALA A 92 2.00 -0.45 -14.85
CA ALA A 92 1.75 0.99 -14.91
C ALA A 92 2.88 1.73 -15.63
N LEU A 93 4.14 1.46 -15.25
CA LEU A 93 5.33 2.07 -15.87
C LEU A 93 5.43 1.75 -17.38
N ALA A 94 5.25 0.50 -17.74
CA ALA A 94 5.34 0.05 -19.12
C ALA A 94 4.21 0.64 -19.98
N SER A 95 2.97 0.70 -19.45
CA SER A 95 1.84 1.34 -20.15
C SER A 95 2.05 2.84 -20.34
N ALA A 96 2.55 3.53 -19.31
CA ALA A 96 2.88 4.95 -19.38
C ALA A 96 4.00 5.24 -20.40
N THR A 97 5.06 4.42 -20.41
CA THR A 97 6.17 4.53 -21.35
C THR A 97 5.69 4.29 -22.80
N ASN A 98 4.87 3.28 -23.01
CA ASN A 98 4.31 3.00 -24.33
C ASN A 98 3.35 4.09 -24.82
N TYR A 99 2.60 4.72 -23.92
CA TYR A 99 1.74 5.86 -24.25
C TYR A 99 2.56 7.10 -24.63
N GLN A 100 3.65 7.37 -23.91
CA GLN A 100 4.54 8.53 -24.08
C GLN A 100 5.77 8.21 -24.97
N LYS A 101 5.58 7.55 -26.10
CA LYS A 101 6.64 6.98 -26.99
C LYS A 101 7.83 7.89 -27.28
N HIS A 102 7.62 9.20 -27.27
CA HIS A 102 8.66 10.19 -27.60
C HIS A 102 9.44 10.70 -26.39
N ARG A 103 9.05 10.29 -25.16
CA ARG A 103 9.66 10.70 -23.91
C ARG A 103 10.43 9.53 -23.31
N LYS A 104 11.65 9.80 -22.83
CA LYS A 104 12.59 8.74 -22.48
C LYS A 104 12.91 8.63 -21.01
N VAL A 105 12.37 9.52 -20.16
CA VAL A 105 12.70 9.57 -18.73
C VAL A 105 11.55 9.06 -17.89
N LEU A 106 11.82 8.07 -17.04
CA LEU A 106 11.00 7.70 -15.88
C LEU A 106 11.60 8.38 -14.66
N LEU A 107 10.91 9.37 -14.11
CA LEU A 107 11.41 10.19 -13.01
C LEU A 107 10.82 9.73 -11.67
N THR A 108 11.70 9.55 -10.69
CA THR A 108 11.32 9.24 -9.29
C THR A 108 12.30 9.88 -8.32
N ASP A 109 12.02 9.74 -7.03
CA ASP A 109 12.92 10.18 -5.98
C ASP A 109 13.57 9.02 -5.20
N SER A 110 14.62 9.36 -4.44
CA SER A 110 15.44 8.40 -3.69
C SER A 110 14.75 7.81 -2.45
N SER A 111 13.60 8.35 -2.05
CA SER A 111 12.80 7.85 -0.93
C SER A 111 11.68 6.90 -1.36
N ASN A 112 11.47 6.75 -2.68
CA ASN A 112 10.52 5.78 -3.19
C ASN A 112 10.93 4.35 -2.80
N PHE A 113 9.96 3.44 -2.72
CA PHE A 113 10.24 2.06 -2.30
C PHE A 113 11.16 1.37 -3.32
N PRO A 114 12.25 0.70 -2.86
CA PRO A 114 13.27 0.16 -3.77
C PRO A 114 12.72 -0.76 -4.86
N SER A 115 11.67 -1.55 -4.60
CA SER A 115 11.11 -2.44 -5.62
C SER A 115 10.47 -1.71 -6.79
N ASP A 116 9.96 -0.50 -6.59
CA ASP A 116 9.38 0.32 -7.67
C ASP A 116 10.48 0.84 -8.59
N ILE A 117 11.60 1.27 -7.97
CA ILE A 117 12.79 1.67 -8.70
C ILE A 117 13.37 0.48 -9.48
N TYR A 118 13.41 -0.71 -8.87
CA TYR A 118 13.90 -1.93 -9.55
C TYR A 118 13.00 -2.32 -10.73
N ALA A 119 11.68 -2.19 -10.61
CA ALA A 119 10.73 -2.43 -11.69
C ALA A 119 10.98 -1.45 -12.87
N ALA A 120 11.21 -0.17 -12.57
CA ALA A 120 11.53 0.84 -13.57
C ALA A 120 12.87 0.55 -14.27
N GLN A 121 13.91 0.20 -13.50
CA GLN A 121 15.22 -0.17 -14.04
C GLN A 121 15.14 -1.43 -14.93
N GLY A 122 14.38 -2.45 -14.47
CA GLY A 122 14.14 -3.66 -15.26
C GLY A 122 13.44 -3.37 -16.59
N LEU A 123 12.44 -2.48 -16.57
CA LEU A 123 11.73 -2.05 -17.77
C LEU A 123 12.68 -1.33 -18.74
N VAL A 124 13.44 -0.36 -18.25
CA VAL A 124 14.39 0.41 -19.09
C VAL A 124 15.45 -0.51 -19.72
N ASN A 125 15.97 -1.47 -18.95
CA ASN A 125 16.92 -2.45 -19.48
C ASN A 125 16.32 -3.34 -20.59
N MET A 126 15.01 -3.64 -20.52
CA MET A 126 14.31 -4.38 -21.56
C MET A 126 14.12 -3.59 -22.86
N LEU A 127 13.85 -2.30 -22.75
CA LEU A 127 13.53 -1.45 -23.91
C LEU A 127 14.72 -1.24 -24.84
N GLN A 128 15.97 -1.37 -24.36
CA GLN A 128 17.21 -1.24 -25.13
C GLN A 128 17.28 0.01 -26.02
N ASP A 129 16.57 1.06 -25.63
CA ASP A 129 16.49 2.36 -26.30
C ASP A 129 16.98 3.42 -25.28
N ASP A 130 17.14 4.67 -25.66
CA ASP A 130 17.67 5.74 -24.80
C ASP A 130 16.78 6.07 -23.58
N HIS A 131 15.94 5.12 -23.14
CA HIS A 131 15.17 5.26 -21.92
C HIS A 131 16.06 5.20 -20.68
N GLN A 132 15.71 6.00 -19.68
CA GLN A 132 16.44 6.03 -18.42
C GLN A 132 15.53 6.22 -17.21
N VAL A 133 15.94 5.67 -16.08
CA VAL A 133 15.36 6.00 -14.78
C VAL A 133 16.19 7.13 -14.18
N LYS A 134 15.57 8.28 -13.94
CA LYS A 134 16.18 9.41 -13.25
C LYS A 134 15.73 9.41 -11.81
N ILE A 135 16.67 9.24 -10.88
CA ILE A 135 16.41 9.25 -9.43
C ILE A 135 17.00 10.55 -8.88
N VAL A 136 16.19 11.35 -8.22
CA VAL A 136 16.60 12.63 -7.64
C VAL A 136 16.33 12.65 -6.13
N SER A 137 16.75 13.70 -5.43
CA SER A 137 16.30 13.88 -4.05
C SER A 137 14.79 14.19 -4.03
N THR A 138 14.11 13.89 -2.92
CA THR A 138 12.67 14.16 -2.79
C THR A 138 12.36 15.65 -3.00
N ASP A 139 13.23 16.53 -2.53
CA ASP A 139 13.01 17.98 -2.63
C ASP A 139 13.24 18.52 -4.06
N ASP A 140 14.06 17.82 -4.87
CA ASP A 140 14.35 18.18 -6.27
C ASP A 140 13.36 17.57 -7.28
N LEU A 141 12.40 16.75 -6.84
CA LEU A 141 11.53 15.98 -7.74
C LEU A 141 10.77 16.90 -8.71
N ILE A 142 10.14 17.96 -8.21
CA ILE A 142 9.34 18.88 -9.02
C ILE A 142 10.20 19.64 -10.04
N ASP A 143 11.38 20.09 -9.65
CA ASP A 143 12.29 20.87 -10.49
C ASP A 143 12.90 20.05 -11.64
N ASN A 144 12.83 18.72 -11.53
CA ASN A 144 13.30 17.81 -12.56
C ASN A 144 12.21 17.32 -13.52
N ILE A 145 10.97 17.76 -13.35
CA ILE A 145 9.88 17.46 -14.29
C ILE A 145 9.99 18.37 -15.51
N ASN A 146 10.16 17.79 -16.71
CA ASN A 146 10.29 18.51 -17.96
C ASN A 146 9.69 17.69 -19.13
N GLU A 147 9.76 18.21 -20.34
CA GLU A 147 9.19 17.64 -21.56
C GLU A 147 9.74 16.27 -21.96
N ASN A 148 10.89 15.83 -21.43
CA ASN A 148 11.47 14.52 -21.69
C ASN A 148 10.94 13.43 -20.73
N VAL A 149 10.25 13.84 -19.65
CA VAL A 149 9.72 12.92 -18.65
C VAL A 149 8.43 12.26 -19.18
N ALA A 150 8.48 10.94 -19.39
CA ALA A 150 7.32 10.14 -19.77
C ALA A 150 6.35 9.96 -18.60
N ALA A 151 6.90 9.60 -17.45
CA ALA A 151 6.12 9.46 -16.22
C ALA A 151 6.92 9.88 -14.99
N VAL A 152 6.22 10.51 -14.04
CA VAL A 152 6.68 10.72 -12.66
C VAL A 152 6.02 9.65 -11.81
N PHE A 153 6.82 8.81 -11.15
CA PHE A 153 6.29 7.77 -10.26
C PHE A 153 6.85 7.95 -8.85
N PHE A 154 5.96 7.97 -7.88
CA PHE A 154 6.32 8.21 -6.47
C PHE A 154 5.29 7.61 -5.52
N THR A 155 5.68 7.40 -4.26
CA THR A 155 4.77 6.95 -3.21
C THR A 155 4.07 8.14 -2.55
N GLU A 156 2.79 8.02 -2.19
CA GLU A 156 2.09 9.08 -1.45
C GLU A 156 2.65 9.23 -0.03
N VAL A 157 3.07 8.12 0.58
CA VAL A 157 3.67 8.11 1.91
C VAL A 157 4.96 7.31 1.90
N ASP A 158 6.06 7.96 2.27
CA ASP A 158 7.37 7.34 2.42
C ASP A 158 7.34 6.20 3.44
N TYR A 159 7.79 5.03 3.02
CA TYR A 159 7.74 3.81 3.83
C TYR A 159 8.66 3.85 5.06
N LYS A 160 9.74 4.65 5.02
CA LYS A 160 10.76 4.71 6.06
C LYS A 160 10.43 5.77 7.11
N THR A 161 10.12 6.97 6.68
CA THR A 161 9.89 8.12 7.56
C THR A 161 8.40 8.36 7.87
N GLY A 162 7.50 7.83 7.07
CA GLY A 162 6.08 8.17 7.14
C GLY A 162 5.75 9.57 6.58
N ARG A 163 6.69 10.27 5.92
CA ARG A 163 6.43 11.56 5.26
C ARG A 163 5.36 11.39 4.19
N ARG A 164 4.35 12.25 4.21
CA ARG A 164 3.36 12.37 3.14
C ARG A 164 3.82 13.44 2.15
N TYR A 165 3.81 13.10 0.87
CA TYR A 165 4.14 14.01 -0.21
C TYR A 165 2.99 14.98 -0.50
N ASP A 166 3.31 16.18 -0.96
CA ASP A 166 2.31 17.09 -1.57
C ASP A 166 2.02 16.60 -3.01
N ALA A 167 1.24 15.51 -3.08
CA ALA A 167 0.88 14.89 -4.36
C ALA A 167 0.23 15.91 -5.32
N LYS A 168 -0.56 16.84 -4.81
CA LYS A 168 -1.23 17.88 -5.62
C LYS A 168 -0.23 18.77 -6.37
N LYS A 169 0.87 19.16 -5.72
CA LYS A 169 1.92 19.96 -6.39
C LYS A 169 2.66 19.16 -7.43
N ILE A 170 3.03 17.91 -7.12
CA ILE A 170 3.75 17.02 -8.05
C ILE A 170 2.90 16.75 -9.28
N ILE A 171 1.63 16.38 -9.10
CA ILE A 171 0.68 16.09 -10.18
C ILE A 171 0.49 17.33 -11.06
N LYS A 172 0.32 18.50 -10.44
CA LYS A 172 0.18 19.77 -11.20
C LYS A 172 1.41 20.05 -12.07
N ALA A 173 2.62 19.88 -11.53
CA ALA A 173 3.86 20.09 -12.27
C ALA A 173 4.02 19.06 -13.41
N ALA A 174 3.70 17.78 -13.17
CA ALA A 174 3.72 16.73 -14.19
C ALA A 174 2.77 17.06 -15.35
N LYS A 175 1.53 17.42 -15.06
CA LYS A 175 0.52 17.80 -16.07
C LYS A 175 0.92 19.01 -16.88
N GLN A 176 1.48 20.03 -16.25
CA GLN A 176 1.98 21.24 -16.97
C GLN A 176 3.06 20.90 -17.99
N ASN A 177 3.83 19.84 -17.74
CA ASN A 177 4.87 19.35 -18.64
C ASN A 177 4.41 18.19 -19.53
N GLY A 178 3.13 17.76 -19.43
CA GLY A 178 2.57 16.66 -20.20
C GLY A 178 3.10 15.27 -19.81
N SER A 179 3.68 15.13 -18.63
CA SER A 179 4.12 13.83 -18.07
C SER A 179 2.95 13.13 -17.40
N LEU A 180 2.90 11.79 -17.49
CA LEU A 180 1.94 11.01 -16.71
C LEU A 180 2.40 10.87 -15.25
N VAL A 181 1.44 10.65 -14.36
CA VAL A 181 1.69 10.39 -12.95
C VAL A 181 1.29 8.96 -12.58
N ILE A 182 2.20 8.24 -11.93
CA ILE A 182 1.95 6.95 -11.31
C ILE A 182 2.13 7.11 -9.80
N LEU A 183 1.04 6.94 -9.04
CA LEU A 183 1.03 7.11 -7.59
C LEU A 183 0.98 5.75 -6.90
N ASP A 184 2.00 5.43 -6.07
CA ASP A 184 1.94 4.24 -5.20
C ASP A 184 1.23 4.57 -3.89
N LEU A 185 0.15 3.84 -3.63
CA LEU A 185 -0.73 3.95 -2.46
C LEU A 185 -0.46 2.86 -1.41
N ALA A 186 0.67 2.16 -1.48
CA ALA A 186 0.95 1.03 -0.59
C ALA A 186 0.94 1.41 0.90
N HIS A 187 1.24 2.65 1.25
CA HIS A 187 1.23 3.19 2.62
C HIS A 187 0.12 4.21 2.87
N SER A 188 -0.80 4.40 1.93
CA SER A 188 -1.92 5.35 2.07
C SER A 188 -3.30 4.74 1.87
N ALA A 189 -3.47 3.75 0.98
CA ALA A 189 -4.76 3.08 0.81
C ALA A 189 -5.22 2.42 2.12
N GLY A 190 -6.33 2.90 2.68
CA GLY A 190 -6.84 2.51 3.99
C GLY A 190 -6.22 3.25 5.18
N ALA A 191 -5.39 4.26 4.95
CA ALA A 191 -4.77 5.08 6.00
C ALA A 191 -4.97 6.58 5.79
N ILE A 192 -5.08 7.01 4.53
CA ILE A 192 -5.23 8.40 4.13
C ILE A 192 -6.53 8.53 3.33
N ASP A 193 -7.24 9.61 3.56
CA ASP A 193 -8.38 10.04 2.74
C ASP A 193 -7.83 10.63 1.44
N THR A 194 -7.43 9.75 0.53
CA THR A 194 -6.92 10.13 -0.80
C THR A 194 -8.08 10.21 -1.78
N ASN A 195 -8.14 11.26 -2.59
CA ASN A 195 -9.16 11.40 -3.62
C ASN A 195 -8.52 11.45 -5.01
N LEU A 196 -8.36 10.29 -5.65
CA LEU A 196 -7.69 10.18 -6.95
C LEU A 196 -8.43 10.94 -8.05
N THR A 197 -9.76 11.01 -7.97
CA THR A 197 -10.57 11.76 -8.93
C THR A 197 -10.31 13.26 -8.83
N GLU A 198 -10.31 13.82 -7.61
CA GLU A 198 -10.04 15.24 -7.37
C GLU A 198 -8.59 15.62 -7.72
N LEU A 199 -7.64 14.73 -7.38
CA LEU A 199 -6.23 14.91 -7.71
C LEU A 199 -5.96 14.71 -9.21
N GLU A 200 -6.91 14.12 -9.95
CA GLU A 200 -6.78 13.79 -11.37
C GLU A 200 -5.52 12.95 -11.67
N VAL A 201 -5.24 11.95 -10.84
CA VAL A 201 -4.13 11.02 -11.02
C VAL A 201 -4.34 10.20 -12.31
N ASP A 202 -3.28 9.94 -13.05
CA ASP A 202 -3.34 9.15 -14.28
C ASP A 202 -3.40 7.66 -14.02
N LEU A 203 -2.45 7.14 -13.22
CA LEU A 203 -2.41 5.76 -12.76
C LEU A 203 -2.09 5.73 -11.27
N ALA A 204 -2.67 4.76 -10.56
CA ALA A 204 -2.23 4.46 -9.20
C ALA A 204 -2.16 2.94 -8.99
N VAL A 205 -1.27 2.54 -8.09
CA VAL A 205 -1.08 1.15 -7.68
C VAL A 205 -1.07 1.05 -6.16
N GLY A 206 -1.34 -0.12 -5.61
CA GLY A 206 -1.22 -0.29 -4.16
C GLY A 206 -1.35 -1.76 -3.77
N CYS A 207 -0.80 -2.10 -2.61
CA CYS A 207 -0.98 -3.43 -2.02
C CYS A 207 -2.19 -3.47 -1.09
N THR A 208 -2.75 -4.65 -0.88
CA THR A 208 -3.93 -4.84 -0.04
C THR A 208 -3.64 -5.53 1.30
N TYR A 209 -2.42 -6.04 1.50
CA TYR A 209 -2.05 -6.77 2.73
C TYR A 209 -1.66 -5.87 3.92
N LYS A 210 -1.41 -4.57 3.69
CA LYS A 210 -1.08 -3.60 4.75
C LYS A 210 -2.36 -3.06 5.41
N TYR A 211 -2.63 -1.77 5.30
CA TYR A 211 -3.78 -1.10 5.94
C TYR A 211 -5.14 -1.64 5.47
N LEU A 212 -5.24 -2.22 4.28
CA LEU A 212 -6.46 -2.87 3.82
C LEU A 212 -6.68 -4.27 4.42
N ASN A 213 -5.74 -4.80 5.21
CA ASN A 213 -5.84 -6.05 5.99
C ASN A 213 -6.22 -7.30 5.18
N GLY A 214 -5.85 -7.35 3.90
CA GLY A 214 -6.22 -8.47 3.01
C GLY A 214 -5.46 -9.78 3.29
N GLY A 215 -4.48 -9.76 4.19
CA GLY A 215 -3.68 -10.94 4.59
C GLY A 215 -2.41 -11.15 3.77
N PRO A 216 -1.53 -12.08 4.22
CA PRO A 216 -0.26 -12.35 3.57
C PRO A 216 -0.46 -12.81 2.12
N GLY A 217 0.26 -12.18 1.18
CA GLY A 217 0.14 -12.49 -0.25
C GLY A 217 -1.15 -12.01 -0.91
N SER A 218 -1.95 -11.19 -0.24
CA SER A 218 -3.14 -10.58 -0.83
C SER A 218 -2.78 -9.79 -2.10
N PRO A 219 -3.58 -9.90 -3.18
CA PRO A 219 -3.26 -9.30 -4.46
C PRO A 219 -3.28 -7.78 -4.41
N ALA A 220 -2.47 -7.16 -5.25
CA ALA A 220 -2.42 -5.72 -5.44
C ALA A 220 -3.55 -5.20 -6.32
N PHE A 221 -3.73 -3.90 -6.36
CA PHE A 221 -4.65 -3.23 -7.28
C PHE A 221 -3.93 -2.25 -8.20
N ILE A 222 -4.57 -1.97 -9.33
CA ILE A 222 -4.22 -0.89 -10.24
C ILE A 222 -5.46 -0.05 -10.53
N TYR A 223 -5.31 1.26 -10.46
CA TYR A 223 -6.26 2.27 -10.91
C TYR A 223 -5.76 2.89 -12.21
N VAL A 224 -6.68 3.18 -13.11
CA VAL A 224 -6.42 3.97 -14.32
C VAL A 224 -7.48 5.05 -14.46
N ASN A 225 -7.04 6.27 -14.76
CA ASN A 225 -7.93 7.41 -15.00
C ASN A 225 -8.92 7.10 -16.14
N PRO A 226 -10.23 7.33 -15.96
CA PRO A 226 -11.24 7.04 -16.99
C PRO A 226 -10.94 7.66 -18.37
N ASN A 227 -10.30 8.83 -18.40
CA ASN A 227 -9.96 9.52 -19.64
C ASN A 227 -8.78 8.86 -20.39
N LEU A 228 -7.97 8.06 -19.70
CA LEU A 228 -6.79 7.38 -20.27
C LEU A 228 -7.02 5.90 -20.53
N ILE A 229 -7.94 5.27 -19.80
CA ILE A 229 -8.05 3.83 -19.70
C ILE A 229 -8.12 3.12 -21.06
N ASN A 230 -8.84 3.67 -22.03
CA ASN A 230 -8.98 3.08 -23.36
C ASN A 230 -7.85 3.45 -24.34
N SER A 231 -6.99 4.38 -23.95
CA SER A 231 -5.85 4.84 -24.75
C SER A 231 -4.52 4.19 -24.34
N LEU A 232 -4.49 3.52 -23.18
CA LEU A 232 -3.31 2.82 -22.68
C LEU A 232 -3.28 1.39 -23.23
N ASP A 233 -2.24 1.04 -23.95
CA ASP A 233 -1.99 -0.35 -24.35
C ASP A 233 -1.33 -1.12 -23.21
N PRO A 234 -1.93 -2.23 -22.73
CA PRO A 234 -1.34 -3.02 -21.66
C PRO A 234 -0.11 -3.79 -22.18
N CYS A 235 1.03 -3.63 -21.51
CA CYS A 235 2.25 -4.35 -21.88
C CYS A 235 2.22 -5.83 -21.45
N LEU A 236 1.46 -6.13 -20.40
CA LEU A 236 1.17 -7.51 -19.99
C LEU A 236 -0.16 -7.96 -20.60
N SER A 237 -0.10 -8.40 -21.85
CA SER A 237 -1.26 -8.88 -22.59
C SER A 237 -1.65 -10.28 -22.11
N GLY A 238 -2.61 -10.36 -21.20
CA GLY A 238 -3.10 -11.63 -20.65
C GLY A 238 -4.48 -11.99 -21.15
N TRP A 239 -4.84 -13.26 -21.06
CA TRP A 239 -6.12 -13.77 -21.62
C TRP A 239 -7.36 -13.11 -21.00
N LEU A 240 -7.33 -12.73 -19.70
CA LEU A 240 -8.44 -12.01 -19.05
C LEU A 240 -8.48 -10.51 -19.36
N GLY A 241 -7.44 -9.99 -19.99
CA GLY A 241 -7.40 -8.62 -20.53
C GLY A 241 -7.81 -8.51 -21.98
N HIS A 242 -8.14 -9.64 -22.63
CA HIS A 242 -8.65 -9.68 -24.01
C HIS A 242 -10.12 -9.28 -24.05
N GLU A 243 -10.56 -8.61 -25.13
CA GLU A 243 -11.96 -8.19 -25.32
C GLU A 243 -12.93 -9.36 -25.24
N ASN A 244 -12.56 -10.50 -25.85
CA ASN A 244 -13.33 -11.74 -25.85
C ASN A 244 -12.46 -12.91 -25.40
N PRO A 245 -12.22 -13.10 -24.08
CA PRO A 245 -11.24 -14.06 -23.58
C PRO A 245 -11.55 -15.53 -23.94
N PHE A 246 -12.79 -15.87 -24.21
CA PHE A 246 -13.22 -17.24 -24.56
C PHE A 246 -13.27 -17.52 -26.04
N ASP A 247 -12.98 -16.55 -26.90
CA ASP A 247 -12.84 -16.78 -28.35
C ASP A 247 -11.49 -17.44 -28.68
N PHE A 248 -10.55 -17.45 -27.74
CA PHE A 248 -9.21 -18.02 -27.89
C PHE A 248 -8.49 -17.54 -29.15
N SER A 249 -8.73 -16.29 -29.53
CA SER A 249 -8.10 -15.64 -30.68
C SER A 249 -6.58 -15.67 -30.56
N LEU A 250 -5.87 -15.91 -31.65
CA LEU A 250 -4.41 -15.82 -31.68
C LEU A 250 -3.91 -14.36 -31.74
N LYS A 251 -4.79 -13.43 -32.07
CA LYS A 251 -4.51 -11.99 -32.02
C LYS A 251 -5.04 -11.43 -30.71
N TYR A 252 -4.21 -10.68 -30.00
CA TYR A 252 -4.63 -9.98 -28.81
C TYR A 252 -5.30 -8.65 -29.17
N ASP A 253 -6.55 -8.51 -28.77
CA ASP A 253 -7.29 -7.25 -28.82
C ASP A 253 -7.66 -6.88 -27.36
N PRO A 254 -7.17 -5.72 -26.83
CA PRO A 254 -7.37 -5.37 -25.43
C PRO A 254 -8.84 -5.08 -25.13
N ALA A 255 -9.33 -5.55 -23.98
CA ALA A 255 -10.66 -5.27 -23.48
C ALA A 255 -10.92 -3.77 -23.33
N TYR A 256 -12.18 -3.38 -23.31
CA TYR A 256 -12.59 -2.01 -23.01
C TYR A 256 -12.52 -1.77 -21.48
N GLY A 257 -12.14 -0.56 -21.06
CA GLY A 257 -12.12 -0.17 -19.66
C GLY A 257 -11.01 -0.87 -18.86
N ILE A 258 -11.25 -1.04 -17.56
CA ILE A 258 -10.23 -1.53 -16.62
C ILE A 258 -9.85 -3.00 -16.84
N ASP A 259 -10.69 -3.77 -17.50
CA ASP A 259 -10.43 -5.17 -17.78
C ASP A 259 -9.14 -5.40 -18.57
N ARG A 260 -8.73 -4.45 -19.43
CA ARG A 260 -7.44 -4.53 -20.15
C ARG A 260 -6.23 -4.64 -19.24
N MET A 261 -6.34 -4.21 -17.97
CA MET A 261 -5.27 -4.31 -16.95
C MET A 261 -5.29 -5.66 -16.20
N ARG A 262 -6.18 -6.57 -16.55
CA ARG A 262 -6.18 -7.96 -16.07
C ARG A 262 -5.19 -8.77 -16.90
N VAL A 263 -4.51 -9.71 -16.24
CA VAL A 263 -3.52 -10.55 -16.92
C VAL A 263 -4.01 -12.00 -16.97
N GLY A 264 -3.84 -12.73 -15.90
CA GLY A 264 -4.18 -14.16 -15.82
C GLY A 264 -5.30 -14.46 -14.83
N THR A 265 -5.43 -15.73 -14.53
CA THR A 265 -6.36 -16.26 -13.53
C THR A 265 -6.19 -15.55 -12.18
N PRO A 266 -7.26 -14.98 -11.60
CA PRO A 266 -7.16 -14.27 -10.34
C PRO A 266 -6.86 -15.22 -9.16
N PRO A 267 -6.17 -14.75 -8.12
CA PRO A 267 -5.90 -15.52 -6.91
C PRO A 267 -7.15 -15.59 -6.00
N VAL A 268 -8.15 -16.38 -6.40
CA VAL A 268 -9.49 -16.44 -5.79
C VAL A 268 -9.47 -16.61 -4.28
N ILE A 269 -8.63 -17.50 -3.74
CA ILE A 269 -8.56 -17.77 -2.29
C ILE A 269 -8.03 -16.54 -1.54
N ALA A 270 -6.99 -15.88 -2.06
CA ALA A 270 -6.44 -14.68 -1.45
C ALA A 270 -7.42 -13.50 -1.56
N MET A 271 -8.16 -13.39 -2.68
CA MET A 271 -9.23 -12.40 -2.81
C MET A 271 -10.39 -12.62 -1.84
N ALA A 272 -10.72 -13.87 -1.51
CA ALA A 272 -11.75 -14.17 -0.51
C ALA A 272 -11.40 -13.60 0.88
N ALA A 273 -10.13 -13.64 1.26
CA ALA A 273 -9.66 -12.99 2.49
C ALA A 273 -9.79 -11.46 2.42
N LEU A 274 -9.42 -10.87 1.28
CA LEU A 274 -9.53 -9.43 1.05
C LEU A 274 -11.00 -8.97 1.06
N GLU A 275 -11.91 -9.70 0.45
CA GLU A 275 -13.36 -9.41 0.50
C GLU A 275 -13.85 -9.28 1.94
N ALA A 276 -13.50 -10.25 2.80
CA ALA A 276 -13.89 -10.23 4.21
C ALA A 276 -13.29 -9.04 4.98
N SER A 277 -12.08 -8.59 4.60
CA SER A 277 -11.49 -7.38 5.17
C SER A 277 -12.24 -6.13 4.70
N LEU A 278 -12.58 -6.05 3.43
CA LEU A 278 -13.32 -4.92 2.88
C LEU A 278 -14.73 -4.78 3.48
N ASP A 279 -15.35 -5.87 4.00
CA ASP A 279 -16.60 -5.79 4.75
C ASP A 279 -16.48 -4.89 5.99
N ILE A 280 -15.30 -4.87 6.64
CA ILE A 280 -15.03 -3.96 7.75
C ILE A 280 -15.00 -2.51 7.27
N TRP A 281 -14.36 -2.26 6.14
CA TRP A 281 -14.24 -0.94 5.54
C TRP A 281 -15.59 -0.34 5.11
N GLU A 282 -16.57 -1.15 4.76
CA GLU A 282 -17.93 -0.70 4.44
C GLU A 282 -18.69 -0.15 5.66
N THR A 283 -18.21 -0.44 6.87
CA THR A 283 -18.83 0.01 8.13
C THR A 283 -18.21 1.27 8.69
N VAL A 284 -17.18 1.82 8.08
CA VAL A 284 -16.41 2.97 8.58
C VAL A 284 -16.19 4.02 7.49
N ASN A 285 -15.92 5.25 7.91
CA ASN A 285 -15.54 6.34 7.01
C ASN A 285 -14.02 6.53 7.05
N ILE A 286 -13.38 6.63 5.90
CA ILE A 286 -11.93 6.82 5.79
C ILE A 286 -11.46 8.14 6.42
N THR A 287 -12.29 9.20 6.35
CA THR A 287 -11.99 10.48 7.00
C THR A 287 -11.91 10.33 8.51
N ASP A 288 -12.86 9.61 9.13
CA ASP A 288 -12.86 9.32 10.58
C ASP A 288 -11.62 8.47 10.98
N VAL A 289 -11.27 7.49 10.14
CA VAL A 289 -10.05 6.68 10.33
C VAL A 289 -8.82 7.58 10.31
N ARG A 290 -8.74 8.49 9.34
CA ARG A 290 -7.62 9.43 9.22
C ARG A 290 -7.53 10.37 10.41
N GLU A 291 -8.62 11.00 10.82
CA GLU A 291 -8.66 11.94 11.97
C GLU A 291 -8.25 11.24 13.27
N THR A 292 -8.75 10.03 13.51
CA THR A 292 -8.38 9.24 14.68
C THR A 292 -6.91 8.82 14.63
N SER A 293 -6.40 8.41 13.47
CA SER A 293 -4.98 8.09 13.28
C SER A 293 -4.06 9.28 13.59
N ILE A 294 -4.45 10.50 13.22
CA ILE A 294 -3.72 11.72 13.58
C ILE A 294 -3.62 11.86 15.09
N GLN A 295 -4.74 11.67 15.81
CA GLN A 295 -4.76 11.79 17.28
C GLN A 295 -3.88 10.73 17.95
N LEU A 296 -3.93 9.47 17.48
CA LEU A 296 -3.09 8.38 17.99
C LEU A 296 -1.60 8.62 17.73
N THR A 297 -1.25 9.08 16.53
CA THR A 297 0.14 9.41 16.19
C THR A 297 0.66 10.61 16.97
N ASP A 298 -0.15 11.64 17.20
CA ASP A 298 0.20 12.79 18.06
C ASP A 298 0.45 12.37 19.52
N GLN A 299 -0.43 11.52 20.05
CA GLN A 299 -0.28 10.96 21.41
C GLN A 299 1.04 10.18 21.51
N PHE A 300 1.34 9.33 20.54
CA PHE A 300 2.55 8.52 20.53
C PHE A 300 3.81 9.38 20.43
N ILE A 301 3.86 10.32 19.48
CA ILE A 301 4.99 11.25 19.32
C ILE A 301 5.28 12.00 20.63
N LYS A 302 4.26 12.65 21.21
CA LYS A 302 4.40 13.41 22.45
C LYS A 302 4.87 12.55 23.61
N GLY A 303 4.27 11.36 23.78
CA GLY A 303 4.63 10.45 24.87
C GLY A 303 6.03 9.90 24.75
N VAL A 304 6.46 9.51 23.55
CA VAL A 304 7.81 8.98 23.30
C VAL A 304 8.86 10.08 23.48
N GLU A 305 8.66 11.28 22.95
CA GLU A 305 9.61 12.38 23.13
C GLU A 305 9.79 12.79 24.59
N GLN A 306 8.70 12.74 25.37
CA GLN A 306 8.76 13.04 26.80
C GLN A 306 9.48 11.98 27.61
N LYS A 307 9.28 10.68 27.29
CA LYS A 307 9.75 9.56 28.10
C LYS A 307 11.02 8.89 27.56
N CYS A 308 11.30 9.05 26.27
CA CYS A 308 12.42 8.41 25.57
C CYS A 308 13.25 9.45 24.78
N PRO A 309 13.87 10.45 25.43
CA PRO A 309 14.54 11.57 24.75
C PRO A 309 15.73 11.15 23.88
N MET A 310 16.22 9.90 24.01
CA MET A 310 17.28 9.33 23.18
C MET A 310 16.77 8.88 21.80
N LEU A 311 15.47 8.74 21.59
CA LEU A 311 14.88 8.39 20.30
C LEU A 311 14.67 9.66 19.47
N GLN A 312 15.26 9.71 18.28
CA GLN A 312 15.11 10.85 17.39
C GLN A 312 13.90 10.66 16.47
N LEU A 313 12.90 11.53 16.57
CA LEU A 313 11.77 11.52 15.64
C LEU A 313 12.24 11.87 14.22
N ILE A 314 11.95 11.02 13.24
CA ILE A 314 12.22 11.26 11.82
C ILE A 314 10.95 11.48 11.00
N THR A 315 9.79 11.15 11.54
CA THR A 315 8.48 11.45 10.93
C THR A 315 8.16 12.94 11.05
N PRO A 316 7.63 13.57 10.01
CA PRO A 316 7.19 14.96 10.09
C PRO A 316 6.15 15.19 11.19
N ARG A 317 6.32 16.29 11.95
CA ARG A 317 5.43 16.60 13.08
C ARG A 317 4.03 17.02 12.64
N LEU A 318 3.96 17.79 11.57
CA LEU A 318 2.68 18.31 11.07
C LEU A 318 1.82 17.16 10.51
N PRO A 319 0.57 17.01 10.95
CA PRO A 319 -0.30 15.91 10.53
C PRO A 319 -0.51 15.83 9.02
N GLU A 320 -0.58 16.97 8.33
CA GLU A 320 -0.73 17.07 6.88
C GLU A 320 0.49 16.52 6.13
N ASN A 321 1.67 16.53 6.76
CA ASN A 321 2.94 16.09 6.17
C ASN A 321 3.33 14.66 6.53
N ARG A 322 2.45 13.89 7.21
CA ARG A 322 2.71 12.48 7.54
C ARG A 322 1.54 11.57 7.26
N GLY A 323 1.84 10.29 7.06
CA GLY A 323 0.85 9.22 6.99
C GLY A 323 0.40 8.73 8.38
N SER A 324 -0.04 7.47 8.43
CA SER A 324 -0.46 6.78 9.67
C SER A 324 0.66 5.95 10.30
N GLN A 325 1.90 6.38 10.12
CA GLN A 325 3.11 5.76 10.65
C GLN A 325 3.93 6.79 11.39
N VAL A 326 4.56 6.39 12.50
CA VAL A 326 5.56 7.17 13.23
C VAL A 326 6.86 6.38 13.26
N SER A 327 7.96 7.05 12.95
CA SER A 327 9.29 6.45 12.88
C SER A 327 10.27 7.24 13.73
N PHE A 328 11.09 6.51 14.49
CA PHE A 328 12.20 7.07 15.26
C PHE A 328 13.51 6.43 14.82
N SER A 329 14.58 7.21 14.80
CA SER A 329 15.93 6.72 14.62
C SER A 329 16.58 6.46 15.99
N PHE A 330 17.25 5.31 16.09
CA PHE A 330 18.06 4.92 17.24
C PHE A 330 19.16 3.96 16.80
N GLU A 331 20.41 4.20 17.19
CA GLU A 331 21.56 3.39 16.78
C GLU A 331 21.34 1.89 17.04
N HIS A 332 20.71 1.55 18.19
CA HIS A 332 20.37 0.18 18.56
C HIS A 332 18.89 -0.16 18.28
N GLY A 333 18.29 0.51 17.28
CA GLY A 333 16.85 0.40 16.97
C GLY A 333 16.35 -1.01 16.71
N TYR A 334 17.17 -1.88 16.11
CA TYR A 334 16.81 -3.28 15.94
C TYR A 334 16.63 -4.00 17.30
N ALA A 335 17.61 -3.89 18.18
CA ALA A 335 17.55 -4.52 19.49
C ALA A 335 16.42 -3.96 20.36
N ALA A 336 16.19 -2.64 20.31
CA ALA A 336 15.07 -2.01 20.99
C ALA A 336 13.72 -2.50 20.47
N MET A 337 13.57 -2.66 19.14
CA MET A 337 12.35 -3.24 18.55
C MET A 337 12.15 -4.69 18.98
N GLN A 338 13.19 -5.53 19.01
CA GLN A 338 13.09 -6.91 19.50
C GLN A 338 12.66 -6.96 20.98
N ALA A 339 13.16 -6.05 21.80
CA ALA A 339 12.75 -5.92 23.20
C ALA A 339 11.29 -5.47 23.35
N CYS A 340 10.79 -4.62 22.44
CA CYS A 340 9.36 -4.25 22.35
C CYS A 340 8.50 -5.46 22.00
N ILE A 341 8.88 -6.20 20.97
CA ILE A 341 8.15 -7.40 20.48
C ILE A 341 8.05 -8.46 21.60
N GLU A 342 9.13 -8.73 22.31
CA GLU A 342 9.13 -9.68 23.44
C GLU A 342 8.15 -9.26 24.55
N ARG A 343 7.89 -7.96 24.68
CA ARG A 343 6.94 -7.38 25.66
C ARG A 343 5.55 -7.14 25.09
N GLY A 344 5.28 -7.66 23.91
CA GLY A 344 3.96 -7.60 23.30
C GLY A 344 3.63 -6.30 22.56
N VAL A 345 4.61 -5.42 22.31
CA VAL A 345 4.45 -4.25 21.43
C VAL A 345 5.13 -4.54 20.09
N ILE A 346 4.34 -4.77 19.05
CA ILE A 346 4.85 -5.14 17.73
C ILE A 346 4.87 -3.91 16.83
N GLY A 347 6.05 -3.48 16.46
CA GLY A 347 6.38 -2.62 15.35
C GLY A 347 7.43 -3.31 14.48
N ASP A 348 8.06 -2.60 13.56
CA ASP A 348 9.13 -3.15 12.75
C ASP A 348 10.38 -2.25 12.67
N PHE A 349 11.44 -2.80 12.10
CA PHE A 349 12.72 -2.13 11.97
C PHE A 349 13.14 -2.02 10.50
N ARG A 350 13.71 -0.89 10.14
CA ARG A 350 14.35 -0.67 8.83
C ARG A 350 15.79 -0.17 9.02
N ALA A 351 16.71 -0.90 8.43
CA ALA A 351 18.13 -0.54 8.46
C ALA A 351 18.37 0.90 7.91
N PRO A 352 19.37 1.62 8.45
CA PRO A 352 20.31 1.15 9.45
C PRO A 352 19.80 1.20 10.89
N ASP A 353 18.83 2.08 11.24
CA ASP A 353 18.53 2.53 12.60
C ASP A 353 17.06 2.89 12.85
N VAL A 354 16.15 2.62 11.93
CA VAL A 354 14.77 3.13 11.99
C VAL A 354 13.80 2.13 12.61
N MET A 355 13.20 2.51 13.73
CA MET A 355 12.06 1.85 14.37
C MET A 355 10.77 2.46 13.82
N ARG A 356 9.84 1.62 13.29
CA ARG A 356 8.57 2.08 12.71
C ARG A 356 7.39 1.54 13.48
N PHE A 357 6.38 2.39 13.64
CA PHE A 357 5.12 2.08 14.31
C PHE A 357 3.96 2.57 13.46
N GLY A 358 3.06 1.66 13.07
CA GLY A 358 1.88 1.96 12.26
C GLY A 358 0.61 2.05 13.10
N PHE A 359 -0.22 3.05 12.82
CA PHE A 359 -1.42 3.35 13.61
C PHE A 359 -2.66 3.17 12.76
N THR A 360 -3.43 2.12 13.07
CA THR A 360 -4.69 1.80 12.39
C THR A 360 -5.83 1.82 13.42
N PRO A 361 -6.66 2.86 13.42
CA PRO A 361 -7.78 2.99 14.37
C PRO A 361 -8.76 1.83 14.40
N LEU A 362 -8.83 1.07 13.29
CA LEU A 362 -9.69 -0.11 13.22
C LEU A 362 -9.43 -1.15 14.32
N PHE A 363 -8.20 -1.20 14.85
CA PHE A 363 -7.80 -2.19 15.86
C PHE A 363 -6.85 -1.66 16.94
N ILE A 364 -6.45 -0.37 16.89
CA ILE A 364 -5.62 0.29 17.90
C ILE A 364 -6.40 1.48 18.48
N ASP A 365 -6.40 1.61 19.80
CA ASP A 365 -7.00 2.72 20.52
C ASP A 365 -5.97 3.50 21.35
N SER A 366 -6.41 4.57 22.01
CA SER A 366 -5.58 5.45 22.84
C SER A 366 -4.93 4.71 24.03
N GLN A 367 -5.60 3.69 24.59
CA GLN A 367 -5.07 2.90 25.70
C GLN A 367 -3.94 1.98 25.22
N ASP A 368 -4.06 1.42 24.02
CA ASP A 368 -2.98 0.64 23.39
C ASP A 368 -1.75 1.52 23.18
N VAL A 369 -1.96 2.75 22.68
CA VAL A 369 -0.87 3.73 22.47
C VAL A 369 -0.18 4.10 23.79
N GLU A 370 -0.95 4.35 24.85
CA GLU A 370 -0.38 4.65 26.17
C GLU A 370 0.47 3.49 26.69
N ARG A 371 -0.03 2.26 26.63
CA ARG A 371 0.72 1.07 27.05
C ARG A 371 1.97 0.85 26.20
N ALA A 372 1.91 1.14 24.91
CA ALA A 372 3.08 1.05 24.02
C ALA A 372 4.16 2.07 24.42
N ILE A 373 3.76 3.31 24.75
CA ILE A 373 4.67 4.36 25.25
C ILE A 373 5.33 3.92 26.56
N GLU A 374 4.56 3.38 27.52
CA GLU A 374 5.11 2.92 28.81
C GLU A 374 6.09 1.77 28.62
N THR A 375 5.76 0.82 27.76
CA THR A 375 6.64 -0.33 27.45
C THR A 375 7.95 0.16 26.82
N LEU A 376 7.87 1.08 25.87
CA LEU A 376 9.06 1.65 25.22
C LEU A 376 9.89 2.46 26.22
N ALA A 377 9.25 3.24 27.10
CA ALA A 377 9.92 4.00 28.13
C ALA A 377 10.66 3.10 29.13
N GLU A 378 10.06 1.99 29.53
CA GLU A 378 10.72 0.99 30.38
C GLU A 378 11.96 0.38 29.70
N ILE A 379 11.83 0.00 28.43
CA ILE A 379 12.93 -0.59 27.65
C ILE A 379 14.09 0.39 27.56
N MET A 380 13.81 1.66 27.26
CA MET A 380 14.83 2.67 27.06
C MET A 380 15.49 3.12 28.38
N SER A 381 14.70 3.34 29.43
CA SER A 381 15.21 3.83 30.71
C SER A 381 16.05 2.80 31.51
N LYS A 382 15.79 1.50 31.25
CA LYS A 382 16.50 0.38 31.90
C LYS A 382 17.51 -0.30 30.98
N ASP A 383 17.76 0.23 29.80
CA ASP A 383 18.63 -0.34 28.75
C ASP A 383 18.32 -1.82 28.43
N LEU A 384 17.06 -2.21 28.52
CA LEU A 384 16.64 -3.61 28.32
C LEU A 384 16.90 -4.12 26.88
N TRP A 385 17.05 -3.22 25.93
CA TRP A 385 17.45 -3.50 24.56
C TRP A 385 18.89 -4.03 24.46
N ASN A 386 19.74 -3.77 25.46
CA ASN A 386 21.17 -4.15 25.45
C ASN A 386 21.41 -5.65 25.82
N ASP A 387 20.34 -6.42 26.05
CA ASP A 387 20.48 -7.86 26.26
C ASP A 387 21.07 -8.53 25.00
N PRO A 388 22.11 -9.41 25.14
CA PRO A 388 22.75 -10.09 24.01
C PRO A 388 21.80 -10.86 23.11
N LYS A 389 20.67 -11.36 23.64
CA LYS A 389 19.65 -12.08 22.85
C LYS A 389 19.02 -11.22 21.74
N PHE A 390 18.96 -9.89 21.90
CA PHE A 390 18.40 -8.97 20.93
C PHE A 390 19.39 -8.46 19.88
N GLN A 391 20.69 -8.73 20.06
CA GLN A 391 21.73 -8.26 19.15
C GLN A 391 21.82 -9.06 17.85
N LYS A 392 21.32 -10.30 17.84
CA LYS A 392 21.37 -11.16 16.66
C LYS A 392 20.27 -10.78 15.68
N ARG A 393 20.65 -10.25 14.52
CA ARG A 393 19.68 -9.88 13.46
C ARG A 393 19.10 -11.09 12.76
N ASN A 394 17.78 -11.12 12.66
CA ASN A 394 17.01 -12.00 11.77
C ASN A 394 16.86 -11.36 10.39
N LYS A 395 16.34 -12.12 9.39
CA LYS A 395 16.06 -11.58 8.05
C LYS A 395 14.94 -10.54 8.03
N VAL A 396 13.98 -10.71 8.91
CA VAL A 396 12.86 -9.77 9.15
C VAL A 396 12.76 -9.51 10.65
N THR A 397 12.02 -8.47 10.99
CA THR A 397 11.81 -8.01 12.37
C THR A 397 11.36 -9.12 13.29
#